data_6e33d62af54851c09b0abca2ceee7a17
#
_entry.id   6e33d62af54851c09b0abca2ceee7a17
#
_cell.length_a   1.000
_cell.length_b   1.000
_cell.length_c   1.000
_cell.angle_alpha   90.00
_cell.angle_beta   90.00
_cell.angle_gamma   90.00
#
_symmetry.space_group_name_H-M   'P 1'
#
loop_
_entity.id
_entity.type
_entity.pdbx_description
1 polymer ?
#
loop_
_entity_poly.entity_id
_entity_poly.type
_entity_poly.pdbx_seq_one_letter_code
_entity_poly.pdbx_strand_id
1 'polypeptide(L)'
;MDRAEAYRREVEMLFRTWKEKNPLDGMDHQHGIFIRDGVVCPERWFSQTVRPLFLLKEAYHGDGDWDLIADHLLTEGKIGRHTTWKRISQWTRGLMLTTEDCLYPYADEAADHVFGNPYLRQAAVVNVKKSGGEKVSDYKEIQRYAEYDRRELRCEIELIDPTVIVCGYTISALNIIMETPVKEYANAEQQNSNLFYTMQINGHAAIVLDYWHPSNQFPDLLNYYGLMGSYQQALLHRAKG
;
A
#
# COMPACT_ATOMS: atom_id res chain seq x y z
N MET A 1 10.07 -20.05 -14.83
CA MET A 1 9.29 -18.82 -15.05
C MET A 1 9.74 -17.84 -14.00
N ASP A 2 10.11 -16.65 -14.38
CA ASP A 2 10.52 -15.59 -13.47
C ASP A 2 9.32 -15.17 -12.59
N ARG A 3 9.59 -14.83 -11.32
CA ARG A 3 8.55 -14.46 -10.35
C ARG A 3 7.77 -13.20 -10.78
N ALA A 4 8.45 -12.25 -11.41
CA ALA A 4 7.81 -11.05 -11.96
C ALA A 4 6.82 -11.38 -13.09
N GLU A 5 7.18 -12.32 -13.96
CA GLU A 5 6.31 -12.78 -15.05
C GLU A 5 5.11 -13.57 -14.51
N ALA A 6 5.32 -14.43 -13.51
CA ALA A 6 4.25 -15.14 -12.83
C ALA A 6 3.26 -14.17 -12.19
N TYR A 7 3.75 -13.17 -11.45
CA TYR A 7 2.93 -12.13 -10.84
C TYR A 7 2.05 -11.41 -11.88
N ARG A 8 2.64 -10.93 -12.99
CA ARG A 8 1.87 -10.22 -14.03
C ARG A 8 0.72 -11.06 -14.57
N ARG A 9 0.97 -12.33 -14.83
CA ARG A 9 -0.06 -13.24 -15.34
C ARG A 9 -1.16 -13.47 -14.31
N GLU A 10 -0.80 -13.70 -13.06
CA GLU A 10 -1.74 -14.04 -12.00
C GLU A 10 -2.58 -12.82 -11.58
N VAL A 11 -1.97 -11.64 -11.49
CA VAL A 11 -2.70 -10.41 -11.18
C VAL A 11 -3.64 -9.99 -12.30
N GLU A 12 -3.26 -10.19 -13.58
CA GLU A 12 -4.16 -9.93 -14.71
C GLU A 12 -5.36 -10.86 -14.71
N MET A 13 -5.17 -12.14 -14.38
CA MET A 13 -6.29 -13.08 -14.22
C MET A 13 -7.20 -12.69 -13.06
N LEU A 14 -6.60 -12.27 -11.93
CA LEU A 14 -7.34 -11.79 -10.76
C LEU A 14 -8.22 -10.59 -11.13
N PHE A 15 -7.65 -9.55 -11.72
CA PHE A 15 -8.38 -8.33 -12.07
C PHE A 15 -9.50 -8.57 -13.08
N ARG A 16 -9.28 -9.44 -14.05
CA ARG A 16 -10.33 -9.83 -15.00
C ARG A 16 -11.51 -10.48 -14.29
N THR A 17 -11.24 -11.45 -13.41
CA THR A 17 -12.29 -12.14 -12.65
C THR A 17 -12.99 -11.20 -11.66
N TRP A 18 -12.23 -10.29 -11.07
CA TRP A 18 -12.74 -9.29 -10.12
C TRP A 18 -13.68 -8.28 -10.80
N LYS A 19 -13.30 -7.80 -11.99
CA LYS A 19 -14.16 -6.93 -12.81
C LYS A 19 -15.50 -7.59 -13.16
N GLU A 20 -15.53 -8.92 -13.33
CA GLU A 20 -16.72 -9.71 -13.65
C GLU A 20 -17.55 -10.10 -12.42
N LYS A 21 -17.18 -9.65 -11.22
CA LYS A 21 -17.87 -9.96 -9.96
C LYS A 21 -19.29 -9.42 -9.94
N ASN A 22 -20.23 -10.25 -9.46
CA ASN A 22 -21.64 -9.85 -9.38
C ASN A 22 -21.84 -8.65 -8.45
N PRO A 23 -22.64 -7.66 -8.87
CA PRO A 23 -22.95 -6.50 -8.03
C PRO A 23 -23.61 -6.91 -6.70
N LEU A 24 -23.31 -6.15 -5.64
CA LEU A 24 -23.91 -6.33 -4.32
C LEU A 24 -24.07 -4.96 -3.63
N ASP A 25 -25.26 -4.65 -3.17
CA ASP A 25 -25.57 -3.46 -2.36
C ASP A 25 -25.05 -2.13 -2.94
N GLY A 26 -25.13 -1.97 -4.27
CA GLY A 26 -24.68 -0.78 -4.99
C GLY A 26 -23.19 -0.76 -5.33
N MET A 27 -22.43 -1.79 -4.97
CA MET A 27 -21.06 -2.01 -5.43
C MET A 27 -21.11 -2.84 -6.71
N ASP A 28 -20.62 -2.26 -7.81
CA ASP A 28 -20.71 -2.84 -9.15
C ASP A 28 -19.44 -2.58 -9.94
N HIS A 29 -18.62 -3.62 -10.08
CA HIS A 29 -17.40 -3.53 -10.89
C HIS A 29 -17.68 -3.79 -12.37
N GLN A 30 -18.75 -4.50 -12.72
CA GLN A 30 -19.06 -4.85 -14.12
C GLN A 30 -19.41 -3.62 -14.95
N HIS A 31 -20.25 -2.73 -14.40
CA HIS A 31 -20.78 -1.57 -15.10
C HIS A 31 -20.17 -0.26 -14.62
N GLY A 32 -19.48 -0.28 -13.46
CA GLY A 32 -18.76 0.85 -12.90
C GLY A 32 -17.31 0.94 -13.40
N ILE A 33 -16.63 2.00 -12.99
CA ILE A 33 -15.19 2.17 -13.22
C ILE A 33 -14.43 1.14 -12.37
N PHE A 34 -13.46 0.45 -12.97
CA PHE A 34 -12.55 -0.43 -12.29
C PHE A 34 -11.10 0.07 -12.44
N ILE A 35 -10.43 0.32 -11.31
CA ILE A 35 -9.09 0.87 -11.26
C ILE A 35 -8.13 -0.24 -10.82
N ARG A 36 -7.21 -0.61 -11.72
CA ARG A 36 -6.15 -1.57 -11.42
C ARG A 36 -4.98 -0.84 -10.75
N ASP A 37 -4.30 -1.54 -9.85
CA ASP A 37 -3.11 -1.05 -9.14
C ASP A 37 -2.20 -2.23 -8.76
N GLY A 38 -1.26 -2.07 -7.82
CA GLY A 38 -0.38 -3.16 -7.37
C GLY A 38 1.09 -2.78 -7.38
N VAL A 39 1.95 -3.69 -7.83
CA VAL A 39 3.41 -3.52 -7.87
C VAL A 39 3.82 -2.58 -9.01
N VAL A 40 4.56 -1.52 -8.71
CA VAL A 40 4.98 -0.52 -9.72
C VAL A 40 5.97 -1.10 -10.72
N CYS A 41 6.96 -1.88 -10.28
CA CYS A 41 7.91 -2.55 -11.18
C CYS A 41 8.22 -3.95 -10.63
N PRO A 42 7.57 -5.00 -11.16
CA PRO A 42 7.70 -6.35 -10.65
C PRO A 42 9.12 -6.90 -10.62
N GLU A 43 9.96 -6.58 -11.60
CA GLU A 43 11.35 -7.02 -11.65
C GLU A 43 12.17 -6.48 -10.46
N ARG A 44 11.96 -5.21 -10.11
CA ARG A 44 12.62 -4.60 -8.95
C ARG A 44 12.02 -5.12 -7.66
N TRP A 45 10.71 -5.23 -7.59
CA TRP A 45 9.97 -5.66 -6.42
C TRP A 45 10.42 -7.03 -5.91
N PHE A 46 10.47 -8.02 -6.78
CA PHE A 46 10.83 -9.38 -6.39
C PHE A 46 12.34 -9.61 -6.22
N SER A 47 13.19 -8.66 -6.59
CA SER A 47 14.64 -8.70 -6.35
C SER A 47 15.06 -8.08 -5.01
N GLN A 48 14.16 -7.37 -4.32
CA GLN A 48 14.48 -6.66 -3.07
C GLN A 48 14.03 -7.43 -1.82
N THR A 49 14.71 -7.20 -0.70
CA THR A 49 14.40 -7.84 0.59
C THR A 49 13.30 -7.11 1.35
N VAL A 50 13.29 -5.77 1.31
CA VAL A 50 12.24 -4.94 1.90
C VAL A 50 11.24 -4.57 0.80
N ARG A 51 10.02 -5.06 0.92
CA ARG A 51 8.93 -4.89 -0.07
C ARG A 51 7.78 -4.08 0.54
N PRO A 52 7.81 -2.72 0.45
CA PRO A 52 6.81 -1.85 1.07
C PRO A 52 5.56 -1.71 0.20
N LEU A 53 4.44 -2.23 0.70
CA LEU A 53 3.10 -2.04 0.16
C LEU A 53 2.41 -0.87 0.87
N PHE A 54 1.87 0.07 0.11
CA PHE A 54 1.00 1.13 0.61
C PHE A 54 -0.45 0.77 0.36
N LEU A 55 -1.16 0.43 1.44
CA LEU A 55 -2.60 0.16 1.39
C LEU A 55 -3.35 1.47 1.58
N LEU A 56 -3.99 1.95 0.53
CA LEU A 56 -4.70 3.23 0.47
C LEU A 56 -6.21 3.00 0.35
N LYS A 57 -6.99 4.08 0.40
CA LYS A 57 -8.45 4.00 0.39
C LYS A 57 -9.02 3.80 -1.01
N GLU A 58 -8.77 4.75 -1.90
CA GLU A 58 -9.33 4.82 -3.25
C GLU A 58 -8.50 5.75 -4.13
N ALA A 59 -8.54 5.53 -5.44
CA ALA A 59 -7.97 6.44 -6.42
C ALA A 59 -9.05 7.39 -6.96
N TYR A 60 -8.65 8.52 -7.57
CA TYR A 60 -9.59 9.47 -8.13
C TYR A 60 -10.40 8.89 -9.28
N HIS A 61 -11.57 9.48 -9.49
CA HIS A 61 -12.44 9.21 -10.62
C HIS A 61 -11.71 9.36 -11.96
N GLY A 62 -11.99 8.46 -12.92
CA GLY A 62 -11.57 8.53 -14.31
C GLY A 62 -12.79 8.47 -15.24
N ASP A 63 -12.58 8.63 -16.54
CA ASP A 63 -13.63 8.55 -17.56
C ASP A 63 -13.98 7.10 -17.96
N GLY A 64 -13.37 6.11 -17.31
CA GLY A 64 -13.53 4.67 -17.57
C GLY A 64 -12.53 3.87 -16.76
N ASP A 65 -12.39 2.59 -17.06
CA ASP A 65 -11.38 1.73 -16.44
C ASP A 65 -9.98 2.24 -16.78
N TRP A 66 -9.09 2.20 -15.78
CA TRP A 66 -7.70 2.62 -15.97
C TRP A 66 -6.75 1.89 -15.01
N ASP A 67 -5.46 2.00 -15.27
CA ASP A 67 -4.41 1.37 -14.49
C ASP A 67 -3.57 2.45 -13.79
N LEU A 68 -3.61 2.47 -12.45
CA LEU A 68 -2.86 3.43 -11.65
C LEU A 68 -1.36 3.37 -11.94
N ILE A 69 -0.84 2.19 -12.20
CA ILE A 69 0.59 2.01 -12.46
C ILE A 69 0.93 2.45 -13.88
N ALA A 70 0.29 1.88 -14.89
CA ALA A 70 0.63 2.11 -16.29
C ALA A 70 0.21 3.50 -16.77
N ASP A 71 -1.03 3.94 -16.45
CA ASP A 71 -1.60 5.18 -16.99
C ASP A 71 -1.24 6.41 -16.18
N HIS A 72 -0.77 6.22 -14.93
CA HIS A 72 -0.45 7.34 -14.04
C HIS A 72 0.97 7.29 -13.49
N LEU A 73 1.36 6.25 -12.73
CA LEU A 73 2.66 6.23 -12.04
C LEU A 73 3.86 6.07 -12.99
N LEU A 74 3.70 5.37 -14.10
CA LEU A 74 4.77 5.18 -15.08
C LEU A 74 4.69 6.12 -16.27
N THR A 75 3.69 7.00 -16.34
CA THR A 75 3.55 7.97 -17.43
C THR A 75 4.36 9.23 -17.15
N GLU A 76 5.23 9.60 -18.10
CA GLU A 76 6.12 10.75 -17.99
C GLU A 76 5.35 12.05 -17.74
N GLY A 77 5.82 12.84 -16.78
CA GLY A 77 5.29 14.17 -16.49
C GLY A 77 4.03 14.21 -15.61
N LYS A 78 3.34 13.09 -15.35
CA LYS A 78 2.09 13.11 -14.57
C LYS A 78 2.27 13.24 -13.06
N ILE A 79 3.40 12.80 -12.49
CA ILE A 79 3.53 12.65 -11.02
C ILE A 79 4.35 13.75 -10.36
N GLY A 80 5.13 14.52 -11.08
CA GLY A 80 6.21 15.39 -10.60
C GLY A 80 5.90 16.35 -9.44
N ARG A 81 4.63 16.59 -9.09
CA ARG A 81 4.24 17.49 -8.00
C ARG A 81 3.17 16.91 -7.07
N HIS A 82 2.79 15.67 -7.24
CA HIS A 82 1.79 15.04 -6.37
C HIS A 82 2.39 14.66 -5.01
N THR A 83 1.95 15.32 -3.96
CA THR A 83 2.40 15.08 -2.57
C THR A 83 2.35 13.60 -2.19
N THR A 84 1.29 12.89 -2.57
CA THR A 84 1.12 11.46 -2.30
C THR A 84 2.29 10.64 -2.83
N TRP A 85 2.62 10.79 -4.12
CA TRP A 85 3.63 9.97 -4.78
C TRP A 85 5.05 10.36 -4.39
N LYS A 86 5.28 11.66 -4.17
CA LYS A 86 6.53 12.15 -3.58
C LYS A 86 6.79 11.48 -2.24
N ARG A 87 5.79 11.48 -1.34
CA ARG A 87 5.92 10.86 -0.01
C ARG A 87 6.08 9.36 -0.08
N ILE A 88 5.29 8.65 -0.91
CA ILE A 88 5.45 7.21 -1.10
C ILE A 88 6.87 6.89 -1.54
N SER A 89 7.44 7.65 -2.46
CA SER A 89 8.81 7.46 -2.90
C SER A 89 9.83 7.69 -1.77
N GLN A 90 9.71 8.79 -1.03
CA GLN A 90 10.57 9.10 0.12
C GLN A 90 10.45 8.04 1.22
N TRP A 91 9.23 7.61 1.53
CA TRP A 91 8.97 6.58 2.52
C TRP A 91 9.50 5.23 2.10
N THR A 92 9.34 4.84 0.84
CA THR A 92 9.94 3.61 0.29
C THR A 92 11.45 3.61 0.47
N ARG A 93 12.11 4.72 0.10
CA ARG A 93 13.56 4.88 0.34
C ARG A 93 13.92 4.72 1.82
N GLY A 94 13.19 5.40 2.69
CA GLY A 94 13.41 5.34 4.13
C GLY A 94 13.24 3.92 4.68
N LEU A 95 12.16 3.23 4.33
CA LEU A 95 11.88 1.85 4.75
C LEU A 95 12.96 0.87 4.27
N MET A 96 13.46 1.05 3.04
CA MET A 96 14.50 0.18 2.49
C MET A 96 15.89 0.39 3.10
N LEU A 97 16.17 1.58 3.62
CA LEU A 97 17.51 1.97 4.09
C LEU A 97 17.60 2.15 5.62
N THR A 98 16.49 2.21 6.33
CA THR A 98 16.45 2.20 7.80
C THR A 98 16.76 0.79 8.31
N THR A 99 17.65 0.71 9.29
CA THR A 99 18.02 -0.52 9.99
C THR A 99 17.71 -0.39 11.49
N GLU A 100 17.93 -1.44 12.24
CA GLU A 100 17.82 -1.43 13.72
C GLU A 100 18.70 -0.36 14.35
N ASP A 101 19.92 -0.19 13.83
CA ASP A 101 20.94 0.71 14.38
C ASP A 101 20.89 2.11 13.78
N CYS A 102 20.28 2.30 12.60
CA CYS A 102 20.34 3.56 11.86
C CYS A 102 18.97 3.91 11.23
N LEU A 103 18.40 5.00 11.71
CA LEU A 103 17.25 5.62 11.06
C LEU A 103 17.75 6.44 9.87
N TYR A 104 17.31 6.07 8.66
CA TYR A 104 17.74 6.75 7.44
C TYR A 104 17.23 8.20 7.42
N PRO A 105 18.11 9.21 7.18
CA PRO A 105 17.72 10.60 7.28
C PRO A 105 16.75 11.04 6.18
N TYR A 106 15.83 11.94 6.56
CA TYR A 106 15.00 12.63 5.58
C TYR A 106 15.86 13.43 4.61
N ALA A 107 15.58 13.31 3.34
CA ALA A 107 16.12 14.18 2.32
C ALA A 107 14.95 14.70 1.47
N ASP A 108 14.84 16.02 1.41
CA ASP A 108 13.98 16.68 0.43
C ASP A 108 14.69 16.68 -0.93
N GLU A 109 15.05 15.50 -1.37
CA GLU A 109 15.42 15.33 -2.76
C GLU A 109 14.16 15.69 -3.53
N ALA A 110 14.26 16.83 -4.19
CA ALA A 110 13.21 17.35 -5.03
C ALA A 110 12.51 16.18 -5.68
N ALA A 111 11.19 16.21 -5.74
CA ALA A 111 10.39 15.18 -6.37
C ALA A 111 10.98 14.93 -7.77
N ASP A 112 12.15 14.31 -7.76
CA ASP A 112 12.89 13.98 -8.94
C ASP A 112 11.92 13.19 -9.75
N HIS A 113 11.63 13.75 -10.88
CA HIS A 113 10.74 13.26 -11.90
C HIS A 113 10.61 11.75 -11.78
N VAL A 114 9.43 11.26 -11.73
CA VAL A 114 9.07 9.86 -11.52
C VAL A 114 9.94 8.89 -12.30
N PHE A 115 10.36 9.27 -13.49
CA PHE A 115 11.35 8.54 -14.29
C PHE A 115 12.74 8.48 -13.68
N GLY A 116 13.13 9.49 -12.88
CA GLY A 116 14.39 9.53 -12.14
C GLY A 116 14.31 8.93 -10.74
N ASN A 117 13.10 8.74 -10.16
CA ASN A 117 12.99 8.23 -8.79
C ASN A 117 12.96 6.70 -8.75
N PRO A 118 14.09 6.04 -8.41
CA PRO A 118 14.16 4.59 -8.39
C PRO A 118 13.28 3.98 -7.31
N TYR A 119 12.94 4.72 -6.24
CA TYR A 119 12.25 4.19 -5.08
C TYR A 119 10.74 4.05 -5.29
N LEU A 120 10.08 4.91 -6.07
CA LEU A 120 8.69 4.69 -6.41
C LEU A 120 8.50 3.37 -7.20
N ARG A 121 9.47 3.02 -8.04
CA ARG A 121 9.47 1.74 -8.78
C ARG A 121 9.71 0.52 -7.90
N GLN A 122 10.08 0.73 -6.64
CA GLN A 122 10.32 -0.31 -5.64
C GLN A 122 9.15 -0.43 -4.65
N ALA A 123 8.06 0.30 -4.89
CA ALA A 123 6.84 0.26 -4.09
C ALA A 123 5.75 -0.59 -4.74
N ALA A 124 4.79 -1.00 -3.93
CA ALA A 124 3.47 -1.41 -4.38
C ALA A 124 2.41 -0.50 -3.77
N VAL A 125 1.32 -0.27 -4.49
CA VAL A 125 0.17 0.52 -4.04
C VAL A 125 -1.09 -0.28 -4.29
N VAL A 126 -1.91 -0.45 -3.27
CA VAL A 126 -3.21 -1.12 -3.37
C VAL A 126 -4.27 -0.19 -2.78
N ASN A 127 -5.30 0.09 -3.54
CA ASN A 127 -6.48 0.77 -3.04
C ASN A 127 -7.54 -0.26 -2.63
N VAL A 128 -8.14 -0.06 -1.46
CA VAL A 128 -9.20 -0.93 -0.95
C VAL A 128 -10.43 -0.89 -1.86
N LYS A 129 -10.82 0.32 -2.31
CA LYS A 129 -11.91 0.51 -3.26
C LYS A 129 -11.33 0.61 -4.67
N LYS A 130 -11.66 -0.34 -5.54
CA LYS A 130 -11.21 -0.38 -6.94
C LYS A 130 -12.04 0.48 -7.87
N SER A 131 -13.11 1.10 -7.40
CA SER A 131 -13.90 2.09 -8.16
C SER A 131 -13.43 3.51 -7.86
N GLY A 132 -13.82 4.46 -8.73
CA GLY A 132 -13.41 5.84 -8.58
C GLY A 132 -13.84 6.45 -7.25
N GLY A 133 -12.94 7.23 -6.66
CA GLY A 133 -13.11 7.89 -5.37
C GLY A 133 -13.36 9.39 -5.49
N GLU A 134 -13.81 9.96 -4.39
CA GLU A 134 -14.09 11.37 -4.23
C GLU A 134 -12.92 12.13 -3.58
N LYS A 135 -13.03 13.45 -3.51
CA LYS A 135 -12.03 14.30 -2.83
C LYS A 135 -11.89 13.97 -1.33
N VAL A 136 -12.97 13.52 -0.71
CA VAL A 136 -13.03 13.08 0.70
C VAL A 136 -13.65 11.69 0.73
N SER A 137 -12.88 10.71 1.17
CA SER A 137 -13.36 9.32 1.24
C SER A 137 -14.34 9.12 2.39
N ASP A 138 -15.41 8.38 2.14
CA ASP A 138 -16.30 7.86 3.19
C ASP A 138 -15.72 6.56 3.76
N TYR A 139 -15.38 6.58 5.05
CA TYR A 139 -14.83 5.42 5.75
C TYR A 139 -15.76 4.20 5.76
N LYS A 140 -17.08 4.44 5.85
CA LYS A 140 -18.06 3.34 5.84
C LYS A 140 -18.11 2.69 4.46
N GLU A 141 -18.00 3.50 3.42
CA GLU A 141 -17.92 2.99 2.05
C GLU A 141 -16.65 2.16 1.84
N ILE A 142 -15.48 2.64 2.29
CA ILE A 142 -14.22 1.90 2.22
C ILE A 142 -14.32 0.55 2.96
N GLN A 143 -14.95 0.50 4.14
CA GLN A 143 -15.18 -0.76 4.86
C GLN A 143 -16.10 -1.72 4.10
N ARG A 144 -17.19 -1.20 3.52
CA ARG A 144 -18.10 -2.03 2.67
C ARG A 144 -17.36 -2.62 1.47
N TYR A 145 -16.49 -1.86 0.81
CA TYR A 145 -15.66 -2.40 -0.27
C TYR A 145 -14.63 -3.42 0.24
N ALA A 146 -14.03 -3.21 1.42
CA ALA A 146 -13.16 -4.19 2.04
C ALA A 146 -13.88 -5.52 2.32
N GLU A 147 -15.14 -5.48 2.74
CA GLU A 147 -15.98 -6.67 2.96
C GLU A 147 -16.38 -7.33 1.63
N TYR A 148 -16.86 -6.54 0.67
CA TYR A 148 -17.30 -7.00 -0.63
C TYR A 148 -16.16 -7.65 -1.42
N ASP A 149 -15.00 -7.01 -1.45
CA ASP A 149 -13.82 -7.42 -2.22
C ASP A 149 -12.77 -8.17 -1.38
N ARG A 150 -13.14 -8.62 -0.18
CA ARG A 150 -12.22 -9.24 0.77
C ARG A 150 -11.34 -10.33 0.18
N ARG A 151 -11.95 -11.24 -0.58
CA ARG A 151 -11.26 -12.38 -1.17
C ARG A 151 -10.24 -11.93 -2.23
N GLU A 152 -10.65 -11.03 -3.09
CA GLU A 152 -9.85 -10.52 -4.19
C GLU A 152 -8.70 -9.65 -3.68
N LEU A 153 -8.98 -8.74 -2.73
CA LEU A 153 -7.98 -7.91 -2.07
C LEU A 153 -6.94 -8.75 -1.31
N ARG A 154 -7.39 -9.79 -0.61
CA ARG A 154 -6.49 -10.73 0.05
C ARG A 154 -5.60 -11.44 -0.95
N CYS A 155 -6.17 -11.96 -2.03
CA CYS A 155 -5.43 -12.62 -3.11
C CYS A 155 -4.40 -11.66 -3.74
N GLU A 156 -4.77 -10.41 -3.97
CA GLU A 156 -3.85 -9.39 -4.48
C GLU A 156 -2.67 -9.14 -3.52
N ILE A 157 -2.93 -8.96 -2.22
CA ILE A 157 -1.89 -8.77 -1.20
C ILE A 157 -0.98 -10.00 -1.13
N GLU A 158 -1.52 -11.21 -1.19
CA GLU A 158 -0.75 -12.46 -1.19
C GLU A 158 0.11 -12.60 -2.46
N LEU A 159 -0.38 -12.21 -3.64
CA LEU A 159 0.40 -12.17 -4.89
C LEU A 159 1.54 -11.15 -4.83
N ILE A 160 1.29 -9.99 -4.26
CA ILE A 160 2.28 -8.93 -4.02
C ILE A 160 3.35 -9.42 -3.04
N ASP A 161 3.00 -10.18 -2.03
CA ASP A 161 3.90 -10.76 -1.03
C ASP A 161 4.78 -9.70 -0.31
N PRO A 162 4.17 -8.67 0.32
CA PRO A 162 4.91 -7.58 0.95
C PRO A 162 5.60 -8.03 2.24
N THR A 163 6.74 -7.41 2.57
CA THR A 163 7.39 -7.57 3.89
C THR A 163 7.06 -6.42 4.85
N VAL A 164 6.56 -5.32 4.31
CA VAL A 164 6.06 -4.15 5.07
C VAL A 164 4.76 -3.68 4.43
N ILE A 165 3.72 -3.43 5.23
CA ILE A 165 2.47 -2.81 4.82
C ILE A 165 2.31 -1.49 5.56
N VAL A 166 2.19 -0.38 4.82
CA VAL A 166 1.85 0.93 5.38
C VAL A 166 0.36 1.18 5.12
N CYS A 167 -0.43 1.17 6.19
CA CYS A 167 -1.87 1.43 6.13
C CYS A 167 -2.13 2.93 6.19
N GLY A 168 -2.45 3.55 5.05
CA GLY A 168 -2.81 4.98 4.96
C GLY A 168 -4.23 5.26 5.49
N TYR A 169 -4.46 5.18 6.80
CA TYR A 169 -5.78 5.14 7.45
C TYR A 169 -6.64 3.94 7.03
N THR A 170 -6.04 2.81 6.75
CA THR A 170 -6.72 1.60 6.23
C THR A 170 -6.54 0.36 7.09
N ILE A 171 -6.05 0.51 8.32
CA ILE A 171 -5.81 -0.64 9.21
C ILE A 171 -7.09 -1.46 9.48
N SER A 172 -8.24 -0.79 9.63
CA SER A 172 -9.52 -1.48 9.82
C SER A 172 -9.94 -2.27 8.57
N ALA A 173 -9.66 -1.72 7.37
CA ALA A 173 -9.90 -2.44 6.12
C ALA A 173 -8.95 -3.64 5.98
N LEU A 174 -7.68 -3.50 6.35
CA LEU A 174 -6.72 -4.62 6.34
C LEU A 174 -7.19 -5.75 7.28
N ASN A 175 -7.72 -5.42 8.46
CA ASN A 175 -8.27 -6.42 9.38
C ASN A 175 -9.44 -7.20 8.77
N ILE A 176 -10.32 -6.52 8.03
CA ILE A 176 -11.43 -7.16 7.30
C ILE A 176 -10.88 -8.07 6.20
N ILE A 177 -9.97 -7.55 5.36
CA ILE A 177 -9.38 -8.26 4.22
C ILE A 177 -8.67 -9.55 4.66
N MET A 178 -7.84 -9.45 5.70
CA MET A 178 -7.01 -10.56 6.15
C MET A 178 -7.70 -11.45 7.20
N GLU A 179 -8.91 -11.09 7.63
CA GLU A 179 -9.67 -11.80 8.69
C GLU A 179 -8.84 -11.98 9.97
N THR A 180 -7.95 -11.04 10.23
CA THR A 180 -7.03 -11.07 11.37
C THR A 180 -7.03 -9.71 12.04
N PRO A 181 -7.51 -9.60 13.28
CA PRO A 181 -7.55 -8.33 14.00
C PRO A 181 -6.14 -7.94 14.46
N VAL A 182 -5.39 -7.22 13.65
CA VAL A 182 -4.01 -6.80 13.95
C VAL A 182 -3.93 -6.00 15.26
N LYS A 183 -4.99 -5.24 15.61
CA LYS A 183 -5.04 -4.44 16.85
C LYS A 183 -5.35 -5.24 18.11
N GLU A 184 -5.90 -6.44 18.04
CA GLU A 184 -6.22 -7.25 19.20
C GLU A 184 -4.98 -7.85 19.89
N TYR A 185 -3.85 -7.92 19.19
CA TYR A 185 -2.59 -8.41 19.75
C TYR A 185 -1.80 -7.37 20.53
N ALA A 186 -2.18 -6.09 20.45
CA ALA A 186 -1.57 -5.07 21.27
C ALA A 186 -2.23 -5.10 22.66
N ASN A 187 -1.47 -5.40 23.72
CA ASN A 187 -1.91 -5.19 25.10
C ASN A 187 -2.46 -3.76 25.24
N ALA A 188 -3.50 -3.57 26.07
CA ALA A 188 -4.13 -2.26 26.25
C ALA A 188 -3.14 -1.14 26.59
N GLU A 189 -2.01 -1.46 27.24
CA GLU A 189 -0.91 -0.54 27.53
C GLU A 189 -0.07 -0.19 26.29
N GLN A 190 -0.04 -1.06 25.28
CA GLN A 190 0.68 -0.84 24.01
C GLN A 190 -0.18 -0.17 22.94
N GLN A 191 -1.50 -0.20 23.06
CA GLN A 191 -2.44 0.36 22.08
C GLN A 191 -2.24 1.85 21.80
N ASN A 192 -1.74 2.60 22.78
CA ASN A 192 -1.54 4.05 22.67
C ASN A 192 -0.11 4.46 22.24
N SER A 193 0.83 3.52 22.16
CA SER A 193 2.25 3.81 21.91
C SER A 193 2.82 3.15 20.66
N ASN A 194 2.23 2.07 20.17
CA ASN A 194 2.77 1.33 19.04
C ASN A 194 1.93 1.56 17.78
N LEU A 195 2.59 2.11 16.75
CA LEU A 195 2.04 2.26 15.41
C LEU A 195 2.46 1.10 14.48
N PHE A 196 2.93 -0.02 15.03
CA PHE A 196 3.33 -1.19 14.26
C PHE A 196 2.75 -2.48 14.83
N TYR A 197 2.57 -3.45 13.96
CA TYR A 197 2.04 -4.78 14.22
C TYR A 197 2.78 -5.81 13.35
N THR A 198 2.56 -7.09 13.62
CA THR A 198 3.06 -8.18 12.78
C THR A 198 1.90 -8.99 12.24
N MET A 199 1.96 -9.36 10.96
CA MET A 199 0.96 -10.17 10.26
C MET A 199 1.65 -11.27 9.46
N GLN A 200 1.06 -12.47 9.43
CA GLN A 200 1.55 -13.57 8.60
C GLN A 200 1.02 -13.45 7.17
N ILE A 201 1.92 -13.44 6.19
CA ILE A 201 1.61 -13.44 4.75
C ILE A 201 2.50 -14.50 4.09
N ASN A 202 1.92 -15.44 3.36
CA ASN A 202 2.65 -16.49 2.66
C ASN A 202 3.73 -17.20 3.51
N GLY A 203 3.47 -17.38 4.81
CA GLY A 203 4.38 -18.08 5.73
C GLY A 203 5.53 -17.24 6.27
N HIS A 204 5.57 -15.95 6.00
CA HIS A 204 6.51 -15.01 6.63
C HIS A 204 5.78 -13.90 7.40
N ALA A 205 6.48 -13.33 8.40
CA ALA A 205 5.96 -12.22 9.18
C ALA A 205 6.22 -10.88 8.47
N ALA A 206 5.15 -10.21 8.03
CA ALA A 206 5.21 -8.84 7.52
C ALA A 206 5.03 -7.82 8.67
N ILE A 207 5.73 -6.68 8.59
CA ILE A 207 5.51 -5.53 9.49
C ILE A 207 4.33 -4.74 8.93
N VAL A 208 3.34 -4.44 9.79
CA VAL A 208 2.20 -3.58 9.45
C VAL A 208 2.34 -2.28 10.23
N LEU A 209 2.31 -1.15 9.52
CA LEU A 209 2.40 0.20 10.09
C LEU A 209 1.03 0.88 9.95
N ASP A 210 0.37 1.17 11.07
CA ASP A 210 -0.87 1.97 11.11
C ASP A 210 -0.49 3.43 11.05
N TYR A 211 -0.63 4.05 9.90
CA TYR A 211 -0.07 5.37 9.67
C TYR A 211 -1.02 6.31 8.91
N TRP A 212 -0.59 7.55 8.77
CA TRP A 212 -1.33 8.57 8.06
C TRP A 212 -1.34 8.32 6.55
N HIS A 213 -2.43 8.72 5.90
CA HIS A 213 -2.47 8.71 4.44
C HIS A 213 -1.39 9.65 3.87
N PRO A 214 -0.67 9.28 2.80
CA PRO A 214 0.41 10.10 2.26
C PRO A 214 -0.03 11.48 1.74
N SER A 215 -1.32 11.72 1.50
CA SER A 215 -1.85 13.05 1.13
C SER A 215 -2.23 13.94 2.33
N ASN A 216 -1.94 13.54 3.57
CA ASN A 216 -2.27 14.34 4.75
C ASN A 216 -1.59 15.74 4.71
N GLN A 217 -2.05 16.66 5.58
CA GLN A 217 -1.60 18.06 5.59
C GLN A 217 -0.43 18.34 6.56
N PHE A 218 0.08 17.31 7.24
CA PHE A 218 1.23 17.50 8.14
C PHE A 218 2.55 17.69 7.35
N PRO A 219 3.54 18.39 7.94
CA PRO A 219 4.84 18.59 7.30
C PRO A 219 5.53 17.27 6.89
N ASP A 220 6.19 17.27 5.74
CA ASP A 220 6.89 16.09 5.20
C ASP A 220 7.88 15.50 6.17
N LEU A 221 8.63 16.35 6.88
CA LEU A 221 9.61 15.95 7.89
C LEU A 221 9.00 15.13 9.02
N LEU A 222 7.85 15.57 9.56
CA LEU A 222 7.13 14.86 10.64
C LEU A 222 6.55 13.55 10.14
N ASN A 223 5.95 13.57 8.94
CA ASN A 223 5.46 12.37 8.29
C ASN A 223 6.56 11.32 8.08
N TYR A 224 7.73 11.76 7.66
CA TYR A 224 8.85 10.86 7.42
C TYR A 224 9.39 10.24 8.70
N TYR A 225 9.78 11.07 9.68
CA TYR A 225 10.40 10.56 10.90
C TYR A 225 9.44 9.79 11.79
N GLY A 226 8.15 10.15 11.81
CA GLY A 226 7.14 9.36 12.50
C GLY A 226 7.02 7.94 11.93
N LEU A 227 6.98 7.81 10.61
CA LEU A 227 6.92 6.50 9.96
C LEU A 227 8.20 5.70 10.14
N MET A 228 9.38 6.33 9.91
CA MET A 228 10.67 5.66 10.05
C MET A 228 10.95 5.23 11.49
N GLY A 229 10.58 6.06 12.46
CA GLY A 229 10.70 5.71 13.89
C GLY A 229 9.83 4.51 14.27
N SER A 230 8.58 4.48 13.79
CA SER A 230 7.69 3.31 14.01
C SER A 230 8.25 2.05 13.36
N TYR A 231 8.79 2.16 12.16
CA TYR A 231 9.42 1.04 11.46
C TYR A 231 10.67 0.53 12.17
N GLN A 232 11.55 1.43 12.62
CA GLN A 232 12.75 1.06 13.38
C GLN A 232 12.38 0.34 14.68
N GLN A 233 11.35 0.80 15.40
CA GLN A 233 10.86 0.11 16.60
C GLN A 233 10.37 -1.31 16.27
N ALA A 234 9.70 -1.50 15.13
CA ALA A 234 9.29 -2.82 14.68
C ALA A 234 10.48 -3.75 14.38
N LEU A 235 11.55 -3.23 13.76
CA LEU A 235 12.79 -3.99 13.52
C LEU A 235 13.44 -4.40 14.85
N LEU A 236 13.60 -3.46 15.79
CA LEU A 236 14.14 -3.73 17.12
C LEU A 236 13.34 -4.76 17.93
N HIS A 237 12.02 -4.76 17.75
CA HIS A 237 11.14 -5.76 18.36
C HIS A 237 11.39 -7.15 17.79
N ARG A 238 11.55 -7.25 16.47
CA ARG A 238 11.85 -8.52 15.78
C ARG A 238 13.19 -9.13 16.20
N ALA A 239 14.21 -8.30 16.39
CA ALA A 239 15.56 -8.76 16.77
C ALA A 239 15.63 -9.36 18.19
N LYS A 240 14.63 -9.09 19.03
CA LYS A 240 14.53 -9.57 20.41
C LYS A 240 13.70 -10.84 20.59
N GLY A 241 12.96 -11.25 19.62
CA GLY A 241 12.09 -12.44 19.61
C GLY A 241 12.65 -13.57 18.78
#